data_1538bb01c08b018ddcaa31aa9951196c
#
_entry.id   1538bb01c08b018ddcaa31aa9951196c
#
_cell.length_a   1.000
_cell.length_b   1.000
_cell.length_c   1.000
_cell.angle_alpha   90.00
_cell.angle_beta   90.00
_cell.angle_gamma   90.00
#
_symmetry.space_group_name_H-M   'P 1'
#
loop_
_entity.id
_entity.type
_entity.pdbx_description
1 polymer ?
#
loop_
_entity_poly.entity_id
_entity_poly.type
_entity_poly.pdbx_seq_one_letter_code
_entity_poly.pdbx_strand_id
1 'polypeptide(L)'
;MKKRLDVLLVERGLAESRAQAQALVMAGLVVGHSKAGEQVDEAAALEVEQPPPYVSRAGHKLAHALDAFGVDPAGLDCLDLGASTGGFSDVLLQRGAARVIALDVGHGQLHPRIRNDPRVTVMERVNARSVTDLPFAPQLVTCDVSFISLRVALPPALALAAPGWRALVLIKPQFEAGRADVPKGVVRNPTVHERVVQEISEAAPGWGARVMGVVDSGLPGPKGNREFVLHLVDAHAD
;
A
#
# COMPACT_ATOMS: atom_id res chain seq x y z
N MET A 1 -14.53 -14.94 -39.90
CA MET A 1 -13.21 -14.59 -40.48
C MET A 1 -12.21 -14.39 -39.37
N LYS A 2 -10.89 -14.49 -39.66
CA LYS A 2 -9.87 -14.21 -38.63
C LYS A 2 -9.24 -12.84 -38.87
N LYS A 3 -9.09 -12.06 -37.81
CA LYS A 3 -8.41 -10.77 -37.77
C LYS A 3 -7.31 -10.73 -36.70
N ARG A 4 -6.39 -9.81 -36.86
CA ARG A 4 -5.37 -9.57 -35.82
C ARG A 4 -6.07 -9.05 -34.56
N LEU A 5 -5.65 -9.57 -33.40
CA LEU A 5 -6.20 -9.19 -32.10
C LEU A 5 -6.13 -7.68 -31.85
N ASP A 6 -4.97 -7.03 -32.14
CA ASP A 6 -4.80 -5.59 -31.94
C ASP A 6 -5.74 -4.73 -32.79
N VAL A 7 -6.10 -5.22 -33.98
CA VAL A 7 -7.10 -4.56 -34.86
C VAL A 7 -8.52 -4.77 -34.32
N LEU A 8 -8.84 -6.01 -33.93
CA LEU A 8 -10.17 -6.38 -33.47
C LEU A 8 -10.53 -5.67 -32.14
N LEU A 9 -9.56 -5.47 -31.24
CA LEU A 9 -9.74 -4.70 -30.00
C LEU A 9 -10.14 -3.25 -30.28
N VAL A 10 -9.53 -2.61 -31.28
CA VAL A 10 -9.89 -1.24 -31.68
C VAL A 10 -11.26 -1.19 -32.36
N GLU A 11 -11.54 -2.09 -33.31
CA GLU A 11 -12.82 -2.14 -34.02
C GLU A 11 -14.02 -2.34 -33.07
N ARG A 12 -13.80 -3.02 -31.93
CA ARG A 12 -14.84 -3.25 -30.90
C ARG A 12 -14.89 -2.17 -29.82
N GLY A 13 -14.07 -1.12 -29.91
CA GLY A 13 -14.02 -0.07 -28.92
C GLY A 13 -13.40 -0.49 -27.57
N LEU A 14 -12.70 -1.63 -27.54
CA LEU A 14 -11.98 -2.13 -26.35
C LEU A 14 -10.60 -1.48 -26.18
N ALA A 15 -10.13 -0.76 -27.20
CA ALA A 15 -8.94 0.09 -27.17
C ALA A 15 -9.14 1.29 -28.11
N GLU A 16 -8.59 2.45 -27.73
CA GLU A 16 -8.69 3.69 -28.53
C GLU A 16 -7.76 3.68 -29.74
N SER A 17 -6.67 2.90 -29.67
CA SER A 17 -5.68 2.80 -30.74
C SER A 17 -5.01 1.43 -30.75
N ARG A 18 -4.36 1.08 -31.88
CA ARG A 18 -3.58 -0.16 -31.99
C ARG A 18 -2.41 -0.19 -31.01
N ALA A 19 -1.79 0.95 -30.72
CA ALA A 19 -0.72 1.04 -29.72
C ALA A 19 -1.23 0.70 -28.32
N GLN A 20 -2.42 1.21 -27.95
CA GLN A 20 -3.06 0.86 -26.69
C GLN A 20 -3.48 -0.62 -26.65
N ALA A 21 -4.05 -1.15 -27.73
CA ALA A 21 -4.40 -2.56 -27.83
C ALA A 21 -3.17 -3.48 -27.61
N GLN A 22 -2.04 -3.14 -28.22
CA GLN A 22 -0.78 -3.86 -28.02
C GLN A 22 -0.27 -3.77 -26.59
N ALA A 23 -0.37 -2.58 -25.97
CA ALA A 23 -0.01 -2.39 -24.56
C ALA A 23 -0.89 -3.22 -23.62
N LEU A 24 -2.20 -3.29 -23.85
CA LEU A 24 -3.13 -4.13 -23.07
C LEU A 24 -2.77 -5.61 -23.16
N VAL A 25 -2.47 -6.10 -24.36
CA VAL A 25 -2.05 -7.51 -24.54
C VAL A 25 -0.70 -7.78 -23.86
N MET A 26 0.27 -6.88 -24.02
CA MET A 26 1.58 -7.01 -23.38
C MET A 26 1.49 -6.96 -21.84
N ALA A 27 0.54 -6.21 -21.31
CA ALA A 27 0.24 -6.15 -19.87
C ALA A 27 -0.53 -7.39 -19.35
N GLY A 28 -0.95 -8.32 -20.24
CA GLY A 28 -1.72 -9.50 -19.87
C GLY A 28 -3.18 -9.19 -19.50
N LEU A 29 -3.70 -8.04 -19.89
CA LEU A 29 -5.05 -7.58 -19.56
C LEU A 29 -6.13 -8.07 -20.56
N VAL A 30 -5.73 -8.73 -21.66
CA VAL A 30 -6.68 -9.36 -22.59
C VAL A 30 -6.79 -10.84 -22.25
N VAL A 31 -7.93 -11.25 -21.73
CA VAL A 31 -8.15 -12.60 -21.22
C VAL A 31 -7.92 -13.66 -22.29
N GLY A 32 -7.06 -14.63 -22.00
CA GLY A 32 -6.76 -15.75 -22.90
C GLY A 32 -5.83 -15.41 -24.07
N HIS A 33 -5.31 -14.19 -24.16
CA HIS A 33 -4.48 -13.73 -25.27
C HIS A 33 -3.14 -13.13 -24.79
N SER A 34 -2.05 -13.53 -25.44
CA SER A 34 -0.69 -13.08 -25.07
C SER A 34 0.10 -12.41 -26.20
N LYS A 35 -0.44 -12.41 -27.42
CA LYS A 35 0.23 -11.85 -28.60
C LYS A 35 -0.69 -10.92 -29.36
N ALA A 36 -0.37 -9.65 -29.42
CA ALA A 36 -1.20 -8.63 -30.10
C ALA A 36 -1.43 -8.90 -31.59
N GLY A 37 -0.50 -9.58 -32.24
CA GLY A 37 -0.57 -9.95 -33.66
C GLY A 37 -1.25 -11.28 -33.96
N GLU A 38 -1.75 -12.02 -32.97
CA GLU A 38 -2.38 -13.31 -33.20
C GLU A 38 -3.70 -13.16 -34.00
N GLN A 39 -4.04 -14.22 -34.74
CA GLN A 39 -5.25 -14.27 -35.56
C GLN A 39 -6.39 -14.85 -34.74
N VAL A 40 -7.36 -14.02 -34.41
CA VAL A 40 -8.53 -14.37 -33.60
C VAL A 40 -9.76 -14.36 -34.50
N ASP A 41 -10.74 -15.23 -34.24
CA ASP A 41 -12.01 -15.20 -34.95
C ASP A 41 -12.76 -13.91 -34.66
N GLU A 42 -13.29 -13.27 -35.70
CA GLU A 42 -14.08 -12.05 -35.56
C GLU A 42 -15.31 -12.21 -34.65
N ALA A 43 -15.80 -13.41 -34.45
CA ALA A 43 -16.92 -13.70 -33.55
C ALA A 43 -16.47 -14.07 -32.12
N ALA A 44 -15.17 -14.21 -31.85
CA ALA A 44 -14.68 -14.57 -30.53
C ALA A 44 -15.06 -13.51 -29.49
N ALA A 45 -15.48 -13.94 -28.31
CA ALA A 45 -15.63 -13.03 -27.18
C ALA A 45 -14.26 -12.51 -26.76
N LEU A 46 -14.09 -11.19 -26.67
CA LEU A 46 -12.88 -10.54 -26.15
C LEU A 46 -13.23 -9.83 -24.86
N GLU A 47 -12.45 -10.12 -23.82
CA GLU A 47 -12.57 -9.50 -22.50
C GLU A 47 -11.26 -8.80 -22.18
N VAL A 48 -11.35 -7.53 -21.77
CA VAL A 48 -10.21 -6.72 -21.35
C VAL A 48 -10.40 -6.41 -19.88
N GLU A 49 -9.49 -6.90 -19.05
CA GLU A 49 -9.47 -6.57 -17.64
C GLU A 49 -9.03 -5.13 -17.43
N GLN A 50 -9.60 -4.47 -16.43
CA GLN A 50 -9.12 -3.16 -16.02
C GLN A 50 -7.75 -3.32 -15.34
N PRO A 51 -6.78 -2.44 -15.64
CA PRO A 51 -5.53 -2.47 -14.92
C PRO A 51 -5.78 -2.28 -13.42
N PRO A 52 -5.01 -2.93 -12.55
CA PRO A 52 -5.12 -2.71 -11.11
C PRO A 52 -5.03 -1.21 -10.81
N PRO A 53 -5.91 -0.65 -9.95
CA PRO A 53 -5.92 0.78 -9.64
C PRO A 53 -4.61 1.25 -8.98
N TYR A 54 -3.91 0.34 -8.29
CA TYR A 54 -2.66 0.60 -7.59
C TYR A 54 -1.55 -0.35 -8.04
N VAL A 55 -0.30 0.09 -7.88
CA VAL A 55 0.90 -0.70 -8.23
C VAL A 55 1.05 -1.99 -7.42
N SER A 56 0.31 -2.15 -6.33
CA SER A 56 0.23 -3.40 -5.56
C SER A 56 -1.10 -3.52 -4.81
N ARG A 57 -1.44 -4.76 -4.40
CA ARG A 57 -2.64 -5.03 -3.59
C ARG A 57 -2.67 -4.28 -2.24
N ALA A 58 -1.49 -3.94 -1.71
CA ALA A 58 -1.39 -3.17 -0.47
C ALA A 58 -2.13 -1.82 -0.58
N GLY A 59 -2.13 -1.19 -1.75
CA GLY A 59 -2.86 0.06 -1.98
C GLY A 59 -4.34 0.00 -1.57
N HIS A 60 -5.02 -1.12 -1.82
CA HIS A 60 -6.42 -1.26 -1.40
C HIS A 60 -6.61 -1.19 0.12
N LYS A 61 -5.63 -1.66 0.92
CA LYS A 61 -5.71 -1.59 2.38
C LYS A 61 -5.65 -0.15 2.87
N LEU A 62 -4.73 0.65 2.31
CA LEU A 62 -4.64 2.06 2.66
C LEU A 62 -5.86 2.84 2.18
N ALA A 63 -6.31 2.62 0.94
CA ALA A 63 -7.50 3.28 0.43
C ALA A 63 -8.73 3.01 1.31
N HIS A 64 -8.94 1.74 1.70
CA HIS A 64 -9.99 1.35 2.64
C HIS A 64 -9.86 2.08 4.00
N ALA A 65 -8.66 2.15 4.56
CA ALA A 65 -8.44 2.82 5.85
C ALA A 65 -8.66 4.34 5.77
N LEU A 66 -8.19 5.00 4.71
CA LEU A 66 -8.43 6.42 4.47
C LEU A 66 -9.93 6.74 4.44
N ASP A 67 -10.70 5.92 3.71
CA ASP A 67 -12.15 6.08 3.60
C ASP A 67 -12.85 5.79 4.93
N ALA A 68 -12.47 4.71 5.62
CA ALA A 68 -13.08 4.31 6.89
C ALA A 68 -12.87 5.33 8.03
N PHE A 69 -11.71 5.99 8.05
CA PHE A 69 -11.39 6.98 9.07
C PHE A 69 -11.63 8.44 8.64
N GLY A 70 -12.03 8.68 7.38
CA GLY A 70 -12.20 10.02 6.85
C GLY A 70 -10.89 10.81 6.84
N VAL A 71 -9.75 10.15 6.59
CA VAL A 71 -8.45 10.81 6.50
C VAL A 71 -8.19 11.18 5.04
N ASP A 72 -8.04 12.48 4.77
CA ASP A 72 -7.71 12.98 3.44
C ASP A 72 -6.22 13.37 3.37
N PRO A 73 -5.42 12.72 2.50
CA PRO A 73 -4.01 13.08 2.30
C PRO A 73 -3.80 14.27 1.36
N ALA A 74 -4.86 14.84 0.77
CA ALA A 74 -4.74 15.93 -0.20
C ALA A 74 -3.97 17.13 0.37
N GLY A 75 -2.92 17.55 -0.34
CA GLY A 75 -2.06 18.67 0.05
C GLY A 75 -1.10 18.39 1.21
N LEU A 76 -1.11 17.19 1.79
CA LEU A 76 -0.23 16.84 2.91
C LEU A 76 1.13 16.32 2.45
N ASP A 77 2.14 16.57 3.26
CA ASP A 77 3.43 15.88 3.22
C ASP A 77 3.31 14.54 3.92
N CYS A 78 3.63 13.45 3.22
CA CYS A 78 3.40 12.09 3.69
C CYS A 78 4.70 11.29 3.82
N LEU A 79 4.72 10.33 4.76
CA LEU A 79 5.72 9.28 4.86
C LEU A 79 5.05 7.93 4.65
N ASP A 80 5.56 7.12 3.72
CA ASP A 80 5.23 5.71 3.53
C ASP A 80 6.39 4.87 4.09
N LEU A 81 6.20 4.36 5.32
CA LEU A 81 7.19 3.57 6.05
C LEU A 81 7.01 2.09 5.74
N GLY A 82 7.97 1.49 5.02
CA GLY A 82 7.87 0.16 4.45
C GLY A 82 7.25 0.19 3.04
N ALA A 83 7.69 1.12 2.21
CA ALA A 83 7.09 1.40 0.91
C ALA A 83 7.09 0.19 -0.06
N SER A 84 8.10 -0.69 0.01
CA SER A 84 8.23 -1.88 -0.85
C SER A 84 8.01 -1.55 -2.33
N THR A 85 6.96 -2.08 -2.97
CA THR A 85 6.58 -1.77 -4.35
C THR A 85 5.91 -0.41 -4.53
N GLY A 86 5.56 0.29 -3.45
CA GLY A 86 4.95 1.62 -3.48
C GLY A 86 3.42 1.62 -3.49
N GLY A 87 2.77 0.56 -3.01
CA GLY A 87 1.31 0.49 -3.00
C GLY A 87 0.65 1.59 -2.18
N PHE A 88 1.18 1.89 -1.01
CA PHE A 88 0.69 2.99 -0.17
C PHE A 88 1.06 4.35 -0.75
N SER A 89 2.30 4.52 -1.19
CA SER A 89 2.74 5.73 -1.90
C SER A 89 1.84 6.07 -3.09
N ASP A 90 1.44 5.06 -3.88
CA ASP A 90 0.55 5.23 -5.03
C ASP A 90 -0.82 5.78 -4.63
N VAL A 91 -1.42 5.24 -3.56
CA VAL A 91 -2.70 5.73 -3.03
C VAL A 91 -2.57 7.18 -2.56
N LEU A 92 -1.52 7.49 -1.79
CA LEU A 92 -1.28 8.86 -1.31
C LEU A 92 -1.17 9.84 -2.48
N LEU A 93 -0.41 9.49 -3.52
CA LEU A 93 -0.24 10.33 -4.72
C LEU A 93 -1.55 10.51 -5.50
N GLN A 94 -2.33 9.42 -5.67
CA GLN A 94 -3.63 9.48 -6.36
C GLN A 94 -4.68 10.27 -5.57
N ARG A 95 -4.59 10.29 -4.24
CA ARG A 95 -5.43 11.09 -3.33
C ARG A 95 -4.90 12.51 -3.13
N GLY A 96 -3.89 12.94 -3.90
CA GLY A 96 -3.46 14.33 -3.94
C GLY A 96 -2.43 14.73 -2.88
N ALA A 97 -1.69 13.82 -2.28
CA ALA A 97 -0.57 14.16 -1.40
C ALA A 97 0.39 15.13 -2.10
N ALA A 98 0.87 16.16 -1.38
CA ALA A 98 1.79 17.16 -1.91
C ALA A 98 3.17 16.54 -2.16
N ARG A 99 3.69 15.78 -1.18
CA ARG A 99 4.96 15.07 -1.27
C ARG A 99 4.88 13.75 -0.52
N VAL A 100 5.62 12.74 -0.96
CA VAL A 100 5.69 11.43 -0.32
C VAL A 100 7.15 11.02 -0.14
N ILE A 101 7.55 10.70 1.08
CA ILE A 101 8.78 9.98 1.37
C ILE A 101 8.46 8.50 1.29
N ALA A 102 9.03 7.77 0.33
CA ALA A 102 8.95 6.33 0.22
C ALA A 102 10.19 5.69 0.88
N LEU A 103 10.04 5.23 2.13
CA LEU A 103 11.13 4.68 2.94
C LEU A 103 11.03 3.17 3.04
N ASP A 104 12.12 2.46 2.71
CA ASP A 104 12.22 1.02 2.83
C ASP A 104 13.65 0.56 3.14
N VAL A 105 13.77 -0.58 3.85
CA VAL A 105 15.04 -1.25 4.08
C VAL A 105 15.55 -1.96 2.82
N GLY A 106 14.66 -2.32 1.91
CA GLY A 106 14.97 -2.93 0.61
C GLY A 106 15.57 -1.93 -0.38
N HIS A 107 15.87 -2.43 -1.56
CA HIS A 107 16.42 -1.62 -2.66
C HIS A 107 15.87 -2.11 -4.00
N GLY A 108 15.51 -1.16 -4.88
CA GLY A 108 15.09 -1.45 -6.25
C GLY A 108 13.72 -2.12 -6.36
N GLN A 109 12.91 -2.12 -5.29
CA GLN A 109 11.59 -2.73 -5.27
C GLN A 109 10.50 -1.76 -5.74
N LEU A 110 10.70 -0.47 -5.54
CA LEU A 110 9.72 0.57 -5.83
C LEU A 110 9.37 0.60 -7.32
N HIS A 111 8.09 0.55 -7.62
CA HIS A 111 7.58 0.55 -9.00
C HIS A 111 8.05 1.81 -9.75
N PRO A 112 8.47 1.70 -11.05
CA PRO A 112 9.00 2.84 -11.81
C PRO A 112 8.08 4.06 -11.85
N ARG A 113 6.76 3.87 -11.93
CA ARG A 113 5.78 4.97 -11.91
C ARG A 113 5.88 5.79 -10.62
N ILE A 114 6.09 5.14 -9.48
CA ILE A 114 6.21 5.81 -8.19
C ILE A 114 7.60 6.43 -8.03
N ARG A 115 8.64 5.68 -8.37
CA ARG A 115 10.04 6.13 -8.31
C ARG A 115 10.29 7.41 -9.11
N ASN A 116 9.63 7.55 -10.26
CA ASN A 116 9.81 8.67 -11.19
C ASN A 116 8.81 9.83 -10.98
N ASP A 117 7.88 9.72 -10.03
CA ASP A 117 6.96 10.82 -9.71
C ASP A 117 7.76 11.94 -9.01
N PRO A 118 7.72 13.19 -9.51
CA PRO A 118 8.49 14.30 -8.96
C PRO A 118 8.15 14.66 -7.50
N ARG A 119 7.00 14.21 -7.00
CA ARG A 119 6.57 14.39 -5.61
C ARG A 119 7.18 13.35 -4.66
N VAL A 120 7.84 12.30 -5.18
CA VAL A 120 8.37 11.20 -4.37
C VAL A 120 9.84 11.39 -4.07
N THR A 121 10.18 11.35 -2.79
CA THR A 121 11.56 11.21 -2.32
C THR A 121 11.81 9.77 -1.89
N VAL A 122 12.71 9.08 -2.60
CA VAL A 122 13.00 7.66 -2.36
C VAL A 122 14.11 7.53 -1.32
N MET A 123 13.83 6.83 -0.21
CA MET A 123 14.78 6.51 0.86
C MET A 123 14.90 4.98 1.00
N GLU A 124 15.70 4.37 0.15
CA GLU A 124 15.98 2.92 0.19
C GLU A 124 17.19 2.60 1.07
N ARG A 125 17.30 1.34 1.54
CA ARG A 125 18.34 0.84 2.47
C ARG A 125 18.31 1.57 3.81
N VAL A 126 17.17 2.12 4.20
CA VAL A 126 16.95 2.80 5.48
C VAL A 126 16.12 1.91 6.38
N ASN A 127 16.65 1.59 7.56
CA ASN A 127 15.92 0.79 8.53
C ASN A 127 15.02 1.70 9.38
N ALA A 128 13.72 1.41 9.40
CA ALA A 128 12.71 2.17 10.15
C ALA A 128 13.09 2.38 11.63
N ARG A 129 13.67 1.36 12.29
CA ARG A 129 14.06 1.43 13.70
C ARG A 129 15.20 2.41 14.03
N SER A 130 15.91 2.88 13.02
CA SER A 130 17.09 3.73 13.19
C SER A 130 17.07 4.96 12.29
N VAL A 131 15.90 5.33 11.78
CA VAL A 131 15.75 6.60 11.06
C VAL A 131 15.91 7.76 12.04
N THR A 132 16.80 8.70 11.70
CA THR A 132 17.15 9.86 12.54
C THR A 132 16.92 11.19 11.83
N ASP A 133 16.65 11.15 10.54
CA ASP A 133 16.40 12.33 9.72
C ASP A 133 15.48 12.01 8.55
N LEU A 134 14.67 12.99 8.14
CA LEU A 134 13.78 12.91 6.98
C LEU A 134 13.93 14.21 6.16
N PRO A 135 13.76 14.14 4.83
CA PRO A 135 13.84 15.33 3.95
C PRO A 135 12.85 16.45 4.32
N PHE A 136 11.76 16.10 4.98
CA PHE A 136 10.76 17.03 5.53
C PHE A 136 9.96 16.31 6.64
N ALA A 137 9.35 17.07 7.53
CA ALA A 137 8.50 16.55 8.60
C ALA A 137 7.12 16.14 8.03
N PRO A 138 6.76 14.85 8.01
CA PRO A 138 5.48 14.41 7.45
C PRO A 138 4.30 14.77 8.38
N GLN A 139 3.18 15.15 7.76
CA GLN A 139 1.90 15.41 8.44
C GLN A 139 1.04 14.15 8.50
N LEU A 140 1.23 13.22 7.54
CA LEU A 140 0.62 11.91 7.52
C LEU A 140 1.67 10.82 7.40
N VAL A 141 1.67 9.89 8.35
CA VAL A 141 2.55 8.70 8.33
C VAL A 141 1.71 7.47 8.01
N THR A 142 2.09 6.72 6.98
CA THR A 142 1.57 5.38 6.72
C THR A 142 2.65 4.36 7.03
N CYS A 143 2.27 3.17 7.55
CA CYS A 143 3.24 2.16 7.93
C CYS A 143 2.76 0.76 7.55
N ASP A 144 3.52 0.08 6.68
CA ASP A 144 3.30 -1.31 6.24
C ASP A 144 4.60 -2.12 6.32
N VAL A 145 5.19 -2.21 7.51
CA VAL A 145 6.45 -2.94 7.73
C VAL A 145 6.21 -4.44 7.93
N SER A 146 7.22 -5.24 7.62
CA SER A 146 7.22 -6.69 7.80
C SER A 146 8.46 -7.16 8.55
N PHE A 147 8.33 -8.27 9.29
CA PHE A 147 9.42 -8.90 10.05
C PHE A 147 10.01 -8.06 11.18
N ILE A 148 9.31 -7.03 11.61
CA ILE A 148 9.66 -6.15 12.71
C ILE A 148 8.37 -5.74 13.43
N SER A 149 8.41 -5.57 14.75
CA SER A 149 7.28 -5.04 15.52
C SER A 149 7.14 -3.53 15.31
N LEU A 150 5.88 -3.07 15.26
CA LEU A 150 5.51 -1.64 15.24
C LEU A 150 6.09 -0.88 16.43
N ARG A 151 6.22 -1.55 17.60
CA ARG A 151 6.82 -0.98 18.81
C ARG A 151 8.26 -0.52 18.61
N VAL A 152 8.94 -1.06 17.61
CA VAL A 152 10.33 -0.74 17.28
C VAL A 152 10.44 0.13 16.04
N ALA A 153 9.59 -0.13 15.02
CA ALA A 153 9.70 0.52 13.73
C ALA A 153 9.06 1.92 13.70
N LEU A 154 7.95 2.11 14.41
CA LEU A 154 7.13 3.31 14.26
C LEU A 154 7.63 4.52 15.09
N PRO A 155 8.05 4.39 16.37
CA PRO A 155 8.39 5.54 17.21
C PRO A 155 9.45 6.48 16.62
N PRO A 156 10.55 6.00 15.99
CA PRO A 156 11.53 6.91 15.39
C PRO A 156 10.95 7.80 14.28
N ALA A 157 10.04 7.25 13.47
CA ALA A 157 9.39 7.98 12.39
C ALA A 157 8.39 9.02 12.92
N LEU A 158 7.62 8.70 13.96
CA LEU A 158 6.68 9.63 14.60
C LEU A 158 7.40 10.81 15.26
N ALA A 159 8.57 10.58 15.86
CA ALA A 159 9.39 11.63 16.46
C ALA A 159 9.91 12.68 15.44
N LEU A 160 9.92 12.33 14.16
CA LEU A 160 10.32 13.21 13.04
C LEU A 160 9.12 13.83 12.31
N ALA A 161 7.90 13.51 12.71
CA ALA A 161 6.69 14.03 12.09
C ALA A 161 6.40 15.47 12.53
N ALA A 162 5.63 16.18 11.71
CA ALA A 162 5.20 17.55 12.02
C ALA A 162 4.23 17.56 13.21
N PRO A 163 4.22 18.60 14.04
CA PRO A 163 3.22 18.72 15.10
C PRO A 163 1.79 18.55 14.54
N GLY A 164 0.95 17.82 15.25
CA GLY A 164 -0.41 17.50 14.82
C GLY A 164 -0.50 16.41 13.77
N TRP A 165 0.54 15.60 13.60
CA TRP A 165 0.56 14.48 12.66
C TRP A 165 -0.57 13.47 12.88
N ARG A 166 -0.90 12.76 11.81
CA ARG A 166 -1.77 11.57 11.82
C ARG A 166 -1.00 10.37 11.32
N ALA A 167 -1.39 9.16 11.76
CA ALA A 167 -0.78 7.95 11.23
C ALA A 167 -1.82 6.84 10.97
N LEU A 168 -1.67 6.12 9.88
CA LEU A 168 -2.41 4.91 9.53
C LEU A 168 -1.41 3.75 9.46
N VAL A 169 -1.51 2.84 10.42
CA VAL A 169 -0.47 1.84 10.69
C VAL A 169 -1.04 0.44 10.56
N LEU A 170 -0.45 -0.38 9.71
CA LEU A 170 -0.90 -1.76 9.49
C LEU A 170 -0.37 -2.67 10.61
N ILE A 171 -1.25 -3.15 11.48
CA ILE A 171 -0.97 -4.18 12.48
C ILE A 171 -0.99 -5.54 11.79
N LYS A 172 0.12 -6.24 11.83
CA LYS A 172 0.27 -7.59 11.31
C LYS A 172 0.47 -8.57 12.46
N PRO A 173 -0.57 -9.27 12.93
CA PRO A 173 -0.48 -10.15 14.10
C PRO A 173 0.64 -11.17 14.01
N GLN A 174 0.97 -11.65 12.80
CA GLN A 174 2.05 -12.60 12.58
C GLN A 174 3.45 -12.06 12.90
N PHE A 175 3.63 -10.73 13.05
CA PHE A 175 4.90 -10.09 13.42
C PHE A 175 4.87 -9.47 14.83
N GLU A 176 3.71 -9.44 15.47
CA GLU A 176 3.51 -8.89 16.80
C GLU A 176 3.30 -9.97 17.87
N ALA A 177 2.64 -11.08 17.51
CA ALA A 177 2.39 -12.19 18.43
C ALA A 177 3.66 -13.04 18.68
N GLY A 178 3.70 -13.70 19.82
CA GLY A 178 4.75 -14.64 20.15
C GLY A 178 4.78 -15.86 19.19
N ARG A 179 5.95 -16.49 19.04
CA ARG A 179 6.14 -17.63 18.11
C ARG A 179 5.14 -18.77 18.29
N ALA A 180 4.68 -19.02 19.53
CA ALA A 180 3.71 -20.06 19.84
C ALA A 180 2.33 -19.80 19.18
N ASP A 181 1.96 -18.54 18.99
CA ASP A 181 0.68 -18.12 18.43
C ASP A 181 0.69 -18.02 16.90
N VAL A 182 1.85 -18.27 16.27
CA VAL A 182 2.06 -18.08 14.81
C VAL A 182 2.49 -19.40 14.14
N PRO A 183 1.72 -20.49 14.25
CA PRO A 183 2.07 -21.74 13.62
C PRO A 183 2.15 -21.59 12.10
N LYS A 184 3.29 -22.01 11.51
CA LYS A 184 3.55 -21.90 10.05
C LYS A 184 3.43 -20.49 9.47
N GLY A 185 3.59 -19.45 10.32
CA GLY A 185 3.53 -18.04 9.90
C GLY A 185 2.12 -17.47 9.76
N VAL A 186 1.11 -18.12 10.36
CA VAL A 186 -0.30 -17.66 10.30
C VAL A 186 -0.91 -17.64 11.69
N VAL A 187 -1.48 -16.50 12.07
CA VAL A 187 -2.33 -16.36 13.26
C VAL A 187 -3.78 -16.65 12.86
N ARG A 188 -4.40 -17.68 13.48
CA ARG A 188 -5.77 -18.09 13.18
C ARG A 188 -6.75 -17.85 14.32
N ASN A 189 -6.22 -17.74 15.54
CA ASN A 189 -7.06 -17.59 16.74
C ASN A 189 -7.54 -16.12 16.85
N PRO A 190 -8.87 -15.86 16.83
CA PRO A 190 -9.41 -14.51 16.98
C PRO A 190 -8.98 -13.81 18.27
N THR A 191 -8.87 -14.54 19.39
CA THR A 191 -8.42 -13.99 20.66
C THR A 191 -6.98 -13.46 20.60
N VAL A 192 -6.14 -14.10 19.78
CA VAL A 192 -4.76 -13.61 19.56
C VAL A 192 -4.78 -12.33 18.74
N HIS A 193 -5.67 -12.23 17.73
CA HIS A 193 -5.85 -10.98 16.97
C HIS A 193 -6.27 -9.82 17.88
N GLU A 194 -7.31 -10.04 18.71
CA GLU A 194 -7.82 -9.04 19.65
C GLU A 194 -6.74 -8.60 20.64
N ARG A 195 -6.03 -9.57 21.24
CA ARG A 195 -4.93 -9.30 22.16
C ARG A 195 -3.83 -8.46 21.49
N VAL A 196 -3.38 -8.83 20.30
CA VAL A 196 -2.33 -8.09 19.58
C VAL A 196 -2.77 -6.66 19.26
N VAL A 197 -3.99 -6.47 18.78
CA VAL A 197 -4.55 -5.12 18.53
C VAL A 197 -4.58 -4.30 19.81
N GLN A 198 -5.02 -4.90 20.92
CA GLN A 198 -5.06 -4.24 22.22
C GLN A 198 -3.65 -3.86 22.68
N GLU A 199 -2.70 -4.80 22.66
CA GLU A 199 -1.31 -4.59 23.10
C GLU A 199 -0.59 -3.49 22.29
N ILE A 200 -0.85 -3.38 20.97
CA ILE A 200 -0.29 -2.31 20.14
C ILE A 200 -0.98 -0.97 20.45
N SER A 201 -2.29 -0.99 20.66
CA SER A 201 -3.04 0.22 21.04
C SER A 201 -2.60 0.76 22.41
N GLU A 202 -2.36 -0.10 23.40
CA GLU A 202 -1.85 0.25 24.72
C GLU A 202 -0.41 0.79 24.71
N ALA A 203 0.39 0.42 23.72
CA ALA A 203 1.74 0.93 23.55
C ALA A 203 1.79 2.35 22.96
N ALA A 204 0.75 2.76 22.21
CA ALA A 204 0.71 4.01 21.46
C ALA A 204 0.99 5.28 22.32
N PRO A 205 0.48 5.43 23.55
CA PRO A 205 0.81 6.61 24.37
C PRO A 205 2.32 6.77 24.64
N GLY A 206 3.06 5.66 24.73
CA GLY A 206 4.52 5.69 24.86
C GLY A 206 5.26 6.22 23.64
N TRP A 207 4.57 6.39 22.50
CA TRP A 207 5.09 6.96 21.26
C TRP A 207 4.65 8.42 21.06
N GLY A 208 3.99 9.04 22.03
CA GLY A 208 3.37 10.36 21.90
C GLY A 208 2.10 10.32 21.02
N ALA A 209 1.43 9.17 20.96
CA ALA A 209 0.27 8.95 20.10
C ALA A 209 -1.02 8.71 20.91
N ARG A 210 -2.15 9.17 20.38
CA ARG A 210 -3.50 8.82 20.83
C ARG A 210 -4.18 7.96 19.78
N VAL A 211 -4.78 6.84 20.19
CA VAL A 211 -5.55 5.95 19.33
C VAL A 211 -6.92 6.55 19.03
N MET A 212 -7.27 6.62 17.75
CA MET A 212 -8.58 7.10 17.28
C MET A 212 -9.52 5.96 16.89
N GLY A 213 -8.97 4.82 16.49
CA GLY A 213 -9.74 3.63 16.11
C GLY A 213 -8.91 2.56 15.41
N VAL A 214 -9.54 1.41 15.23
CA VAL A 214 -8.97 0.26 14.51
C VAL A 214 -10.03 -0.28 13.55
N VAL A 215 -9.62 -0.60 12.32
CA VAL A 215 -10.46 -1.31 11.33
C VAL A 215 -9.73 -2.54 10.79
N ASP A 216 -10.48 -3.52 10.30
CA ASP A 216 -9.91 -4.60 9.49
C ASP A 216 -9.30 -4.00 8.20
N SER A 217 -8.19 -4.53 7.73
CA SER A 217 -7.51 -3.98 6.53
C SER A 217 -8.29 -4.16 5.23
N GLY A 218 -9.40 -4.90 5.27
CA GLY A 218 -10.27 -5.19 4.11
C GLY A 218 -9.71 -6.25 3.17
N LEU A 219 -8.44 -6.60 3.28
CA LEU A 219 -7.78 -7.63 2.47
C LEU A 219 -6.84 -8.48 3.31
N PRO A 220 -6.83 -9.80 3.12
CA PRO A 220 -5.87 -10.66 3.82
C PRO A 220 -4.44 -10.37 3.37
N GLY A 221 -3.52 -10.45 4.33
CA GLY A 221 -2.09 -10.43 4.09
C GLY A 221 -1.58 -11.73 3.44
N PRO A 222 -0.25 -11.85 3.28
CA PRO A 222 0.36 -13.08 2.80
C PRO A 222 -0.09 -14.30 3.62
N LYS A 223 -0.27 -15.44 2.95
CA LYS A 223 -0.74 -16.71 3.54
C LYS A 223 -2.12 -16.62 4.21
N GLY A 224 -2.90 -15.54 3.95
CA GLY A 224 -4.24 -15.37 4.48
C GLY A 224 -4.29 -14.82 5.91
N ASN A 225 -3.22 -14.21 6.42
CA ASN A 225 -3.25 -13.52 7.71
C ASN A 225 -4.25 -12.37 7.70
N ARG A 226 -5.05 -12.28 8.75
CA ARG A 226 -5.90 -11.13 9.03
C ARG A 226 -5.02 -9.99 9.55
N GLU A 227 -5.21 -8.81 9.00
CA GLU A 227 -4.43 -7.62 9.33
C GLU A 227 -5.37 -6.46 9.64
N PHE A 228 -4.93 -5.49 10.42
CA PHE A 228 -5.76 -4.39 10.89
C PHE A 228 -5.05 -3.06 10.65
N VAL A 229 -5.80 -1.97 10.46
CA VAL A 229 -5.23 -0.63 10.39
C VAL A 229 -5.60 0.14 11.65
N LEU A 230 -4.60 0.64 12.34
CA LEU A 230 -4.70 1.49 13.50
C LEU A 230 -4.57 2.95 13.07
N HIS A 231 -5.54 3.79 13.46
CA HIS A 231 -5.48 5.24 13.28
C HIS A 231 -4.96 5.89 14.55
N LEU A 232 -3.87 6.62 14.40
CA LEU A 232 -3.21 7.37 15.46
C LEU A 232 -3.19 8.86 15.14
N VAL A 233 -3.18 9.69 16.18
CA VAL A 233 -2.93 11.12 16.08
C VAL A 233 -1.91 11.54 17.13
N ASP A 234 -1.23 12.66 16.87
CA ASP A 234 -0.33 13.28 17.84
C ASP A 234 -1.09 13.58 19.14
N ALA A 235 -0.59 13.04 20.26
CA ALA A 235 -1.20 13.25 21.57
C ALA A 235 -0.96 14.65 22.14
N HIS A 236 -0.04 15.41 21.54
CA HIS A 236 0.36 16.76 21.97
C HIS A 236 -0.27 17.86 21.11
N ALA A 237 -1.04 17.50 20.08
CA ALA A 237 -1.85 18.46 19.33
C ALA A 237 -3.13 18.77 20.08
N ASP A 238 -3.33 20.07 20.42
CA ASP A 238 -4.56 20.61 21.01
C ASP A 238 -5.77 20.51 20.06
#